data_89e422415b4282d94a407c5a21497aeb
#
_entry.id   89e422415b4282d94a407c5a21497aeb
#
_cell.length_a   1.000
_cell.length_b   1.000
_cell.length_c   1.000
_cell.angle_alpha   90.00
_cell.angle_beta   90.00
_cell.angle_gamma   90.00
#
_symmetry.space_group_name_H-M   'P 1'
#
loop_
_entity.id
_entity.type
_entity.pdbx_description
1 polymer ?
#
loop_
_entity_poly.entity_id
_entity_poly.type
_entity_poly.pdbx_seq_one_letter_code
_entity_poly.pdbx_strand_id
1 'polypeptide(L)'
;MGIRQLRPTNASSRFQSFPDFKEITESRPLKSLTSGKMGSGGRNNQGHLTNWFRGGGHKRSYRTIDFKRDKHGIPGTVASVEYDPNRSARIALVHYADGEKRYILAPEGLAVGMVVVSGESAEINLGNSLPLRLIPLGT
;
A
#
# COMPACT_ATOMS: atom_id res chain seq x y z
N MET A 1 -5.94 -11.64 -8.21
CA MET A 1 -6.27 -11.72 -6.75
C MET A 1 -7.24 -12.86 -6.53
N GLY A 2 -6.87 -13.91 -5.75
CA GLY A 2 -7.73 -15.04 -5.44
C GLY A 2 -8.71 -14.73 -4.30
N ILE A 3 -9.87 -15.37 -4.30
CA ILE A 3 -10.89 -15.20 -3.27
C ILE A 3 -11.04 -16.52 -2.50
N ARG A 4 -11.03 -16.43 -1.17
CA ARG A 4 -11.30 -17.54 -0.26
C ARG A 4 -12.66 -17.32 0.42
N GLN A 5 -13.54 -18.29 0.32
CA GLN A 5 -14.80 -18.33 1.06
C GLN A 5 -14.60 -18.98 2.43
N LEU A 6 -15.30 -18.49 3.44
CA LEU A 6 -15.35 -19.11 4.76
C LEU A 6 -16.32 -20.30 4.78
N ARG A 7 -16.10 -21.23 5.71
CA ARG A 7 -17.07 -22.29 6.01
C ARG A 7 -18.35 -21.65 6.58
N PRO A 8 -19.54 -22.07 6.15
CA PRO A 8 -20.82 -21.51 6.59
C PRO A 8 -21.21 -22.03 7.99
N THR A 9 -20.43 -21.69 9.02
CA THR A 9 -20.67 -22.12 10.40
C THR A 9 -21.74 -21.33 11.13
N ASN A 10 -21.96 -20.07 10.72
CA ASN A 10 -22.97 -19.18 11.26
C ASN A 10 -23.52 -18.24 10.17
N ALA A 11 -24.58 -17.49 10.50
CA ALA A 11 -25.22 -16.57 9.53
C ALA A 11 -24.27 -15.51 8.99
N SER A 12 -23.35 -15.00 9.82
CA SER A 12 -22.42 -13.96 9.41
C SER A 12 -21.28 -14.48 8.52
N SER A 13 -20.82 -15.71 8.69
CA SER A 13 -19.74 -16.29 7.88
C SER A 13 -20.20 -16.91 6.56
N ARG A 14 -21.51 -17.16 6.42
CA ARG A 14 -22.11 -17.87 5.26
C ARG A 14 -21.79 -17.21 3.92
N PHE A 15 -21.81 -15.89 3.88
CA PHE A 15 -21.62 -15.11 2.64
C PHE A 15 -20.32 -14.31 2.64
N GLN A 16 -19.46 -14.51 3.65
CA GLN A 16 -18.19 -13.78 3.72
C GLN A 16 -17.17 -14.40 2.78
N SER A 17 -16.50 -13.52 2.02
CA SER A 17 -15.34 -13.83 1.20
C SER A 17 -14.18 -12.93 1.58
N PHE A 18 -12.97 -13.48 1.51
CA PHE A 18 -11.73 -12.76 1.81
C PHE A 18 -10.73 -12.95 0.68
N PRO A 19 -9.83 -11.99 0.45
CA PRO A 19 -8.69 -12.23 -0.42
C PRO A 19 -7.81 -13.35 0.15
N ASP A 20 -7.19 -14.13 -0.72
CA ASP A 20 -6.34 -15.28 -0.33
C ASP A 20 -4.93 -14.87 0.10
N PHE A 21 -4.56 -13.60 -0.11
CA PHE A 21 -3.27 -12.99 0.26
C PHE A 21 -2.02 -13.67 -0.34
N LYS A 22 -2.15 -14.46 -1.38
CA LYS A 22 -1.02 -15.18 -1.99
C LYS A 22 0.03 -14.27 -2.60
N GLU A 23 -0.36 -13.06 -2.99
CA GLU A 23 0.56 -12.05 -3.53
C GLU A 23 1.45 -11.39 -2.47
N ILE A 24 1.15 -11.57 -1.18
CA ILE A 24 1.91 -10.97 -0.09
C ILE A 24 3.15 -11.81 0.19
N THR A 25 4.32 -11.18 0.09
CA THR A 25 5.60 -11.84 0.30
C THR A 25 6.15 -11.63 1.70
N GLU A 26 5.77 -10.53 2.37
CA GLU A 26 6.22 -10.20 3.73
C GLU A 26 5.03 -9.75 4.58
N SER A 27 4.92 -10.29 5.78
CA SER A 27 3.82 -10.00 6.71
C SER A 27 4.12 -8.85 7.67
N ARG A 28 5.40 -8.56 7.92
CA ARG A 28 5.84 -7.55 8.88
C ARG A 28 6.31 -6.28 8.18
N PRO A 29 5.73 -5.13 8.51
CA PRO A 29 6.16 -3.87 7.91
C PRO A 29 7.51 -3.41 8.46
N LEU A 30 8.25 -2.64 7.66
CA LEU A 30 9.49 -2.00 8.07
C LEU A 30 9.19 -0.93 9.14
N LYS A 31 9.73 -1.11 10.36
CA LYS A 31 9.42 -0.24 11.52
C LYS A 31 9.76 1.23 11.29
N SER A 32 10.87 1.53 10.60
CA SER A 32 11.29 2.91 10.33
C SER A 32 10.30 3.69 9.45
N LEU A 33 9.51 3.00 8.63
CA LEU A 33 8.49 3.59 7.76
C LEU A 33 7.06 3.45 8.33
N THR A 34 6.93 3.10 9.61
CA THR A 34 5.63 2.96 10.25
C THR A 34 5.48 3.91 11.42
N SER A 35 4.28 4.46 11.58
CA SER A 35 3.90 5.30 12.72
C SER A 35 2.61 4.79 13.36
N GLY A 36 2.42 5.10 14.64
CA GLY A 36 1.18 4.79 15.33
C GLY A 36 0.02 5.64 14.79
N LYS A 37 -1.11 5.02 14.49
CA LYS A 37 -2.34 5.72 14.11
C LYS A 37 -3.36 5.61 15.22
N MET A 38 -3.66 6.73 15.87
CA MET A 38 -4.76 6.81 16.84
C MET A 38 -6.08 7.06 16.11
N GLY A 39 -7.13 6.34 16.52
CA GLY A 39 -8.48 6.62 16.07
C GLY A 39 -9.07 7.80 16.87
N SER A 40 -9.78 8.70 16.19
CA SER A 40 -10.45 9.84 16.86
C SER A 40 -11.70 9.43 17.64
N GLY A 41 -12.25 8.24 17.39
CA GLY A 41 -13.50 7.79 18.02
C GLY A 41 -14.70 8.72 17.76
N GLY A 42 -14.72 9.38 16.60
CA GLY A 42 -15.77 10.35 16.24
C GLY A 42 -15.66 11.72 16.91
N ARG A 43 -14.50 12.03 17.57
CA ARG A 43 -14.25 13.33 18.17
C ARG A 43 -13.55 14.26 17.20
N ASN A 44 -13.86 15.56 17.31
CA ASN A 44 -13.19 16.62 16.59
C ASN A 44 -11.88 17.04 17.31
N ASN A 45 -11.21 18.10 16.81
CA ASN A 45 -9.99 18.65 17.40
C ASN A 45 -10.21 19.24 18.81
N GLN A 46 -11.45 19.60 19.18
CA GLN A 46 -11.83 20.10 20.50
C GLN A 46 -12.27 18.96 21.46
N GLY A 47 -12.28 17.70 20.99
CA GLY A 47 -12.69 16.55 21.78
C GLY A 47 -14.22 16.30 21.84
N HIS A 48 -15.03 17.13 21.18
CA HIS A 48 -16.48 16.94 21.12
C HIS A 48 -16.86 15.82 20.15
N LEU A 49 -17.88 15.03 20.53
CA LEU A 49 -18.41 13.97 19.70
C LEU A 49 -19.21 14.58 18.53
N THR A 50 -18.66 14.50 17.32
CA THR A 50 -19.28 15.05 16.10
C THR A 50 -19.84 13.97 15.17
N ASN A 51 -19.39 12.73 15.35
CA ASN A 51 -19.88 11.60 14.58
C ASN A 51 -20.09 10.40 15.50
N TRP A 52 -21.32 9.91 15.57
CA TRP A 52 -21.69 8.80 16.44
C TRP A 52 -21.29 7.45 15.84
N PHE A 53 -21.29 6.41 16.68
CA PHE A 53 -20.99 5.03 16.28
C PHE A 53 -19.61 4.83 15.62
N ARG A 54 -18.63 5.69 15.99
CA ARG A 54 -17.25 5.57 15.57
C ARG A 54 -16.38 5.15 16.76
N GLY A 55 -15.71 4.03 16.62
CA GLY A 55 -14.80 3.51 17.66
C GLY A 55 -14.70 1.99 17.63
N GLY A 56 -13.98 1.42 18.59
CA GLY A 56 -13.86 -0.03 18.78
C GLY A 56 -13.11 -0.80 17.70
N GLY A 57 -12.55 -0.13 16.70
CA GLY A 57 -11.77 -0.78 15.65
C GLY A 57 -10.40 -1.24 16.15
N HIS A 58 -9.82 -2.26 15.49
CA HIS A 58 -8.47 -2.72 15.78
C HIS A 58 -7.45 -1.60 15.53
N LYS A 59 -6.47 -1.44 16.44
CA LYS A 59 -5.38 -0.47 16.30
C LYS A 59 -4.61 -0.74 15.03
N ARG A 60 -4.39 0.31 14.23
CA ARG A 60 -3.68 0.23 12.96
C ARG A 60 -2.37 1.01 13.02
N SER A 61 -1.31 0.47 12.42
CA SER A 61 -0.10 1.21 12.12
C SER A 61 -0.27 1.89 10.76
N TYR A 62 0.15 3.14 10.65
CA TYR A 62 0.21 3.86 9.40
C TYR A 62 1.55 3.58 8.72
N ARG A 63 1.55 3.35 7.40
CA ARG A 63 2.76 3.24 6.58
C ARG A 63 2.95 4.54 5.83
N THR A 64 4.17 5.06 5.89
CA THR A 64 4.55 6.24 5.11
C THR A 64 4.75 5.82 3.66
N ILE A 65 3.85 6.27 2.79
CA ILE A 65 3.87 5.94 1.37
C ILE A 65 4.45 7.12 0.60
N ASP A 66 5.36 6.84 -0.31
CA ASP A 66 5.88 7.82 -1.27
C ASP A 66 4.88 7.99 -2.43
N PHE A 67 4.04 9.01 -2.33
CA PHE A 67 3.12 9.40 -3.40
C PHE A 67 3.77 10.36 -4.39
N LYS A 68 4.80 11.09 -3.98
CA LYS A 68 5.44 12.12 -4.82
C LYS A 68 6.38 11.52 -5.85
N ARG A 69 7.00 10.38 -5.51
CA ARG A 69 7.98 9.70 -6.37
C ARG A 69 9.09 10.67 -6.84
N ASP A 70 9.58 11.49 -5.91
CA ASP A 70 10.53 12.59 -6.14
C ASP A 70 11.99 12.13 -6.31
N LYS A 71 12.27 10.85 -6.22
CA LYS A 71 13.60 10.28 -6.51
C LYS A 71 13.78 10.04 -7.99
N HIS A 72 14.14 11.10 -8.72
CA HIS A 72 14.32 11.02 -10.16
C HIS A 72 15.65 10.36 -10.53
N GLY A 73 15.63 9.49 -11.54
CA GLY A 73 16.81 8.83 -12.13
C GLY A 73 17.51 7.78 -11.25
N ILE A 74 17.05 7.54 -10.03
CA ILE A 74 17.64 6.54 -9.13
C ILE A 74 16.83 5.24 -9.24
N PRO A 75 17.43 4.13 -9.67
CA PRO A 75 16.74 2.85 -9.73
C PRO A 75 16.46 2.30 -8.33
N GLY A 76 15.28 1.77 -8.14
CA GLY A 76 14.88 1.08 -6.92
C GLY A 76 14.42 -0.34 -7.24
N THR A 77 14.83 -1.30 -6.44
CA THR A 77 14.41 -2.70 -6.57
C THR A 77 13.28 -3.00 -5.61
N VAL A 78 12.23 -3.63 -6.10
CA VAL A 78 11.10 -4.11 -5.28
C VAL A 78 11.58 -5.26 -4.39
N ALA A 79 11.61 -5.04 -3.09
CA ALA A 79 12.05 -6.02 -2.11
C ALA A 79 10.92 -6.92 -1.62
N SER A 80 9.74 -6.35 -1.38
CA SER A 80 8.57 -7.09 -0.90
C SER A 80 7.26 -6.44 -1.34
N VAL A 81 6.20 -7.25 -1.38
CA VAL A 81 4.81 -6.79 -1.51
C VAL A 81 4.10 -7.07 -0.19
N GLU A 82 3.47 -6.06 0.39
CA GLU A 82 2.93 -6.11 1.75
C GLU A 82 1.46 -5.67 1.81
N TYR A 83 0.79 -6.09 2.88
CA TYR A 83 -0.56 -5.66 3.22
C TYR A 83 -0.54 -4.37 4.03
N ASP A 84 -1.36 -3.38 3.64
CA ASP A 84 -1.62 -2.18 4.45
C ASP A 84 -3.07 -2.18 4.94
N PRO A 85 -3.32 -2.18 6.27
CA PRO A 85 -4.68 -2.14 6.82
C PRO A 85 -5.38 -0.79 6.63
N ASN A 86 -4.69 0.23 6.13
CA ASN A 86 -5.24 1.58 5.96
C ASN A 86 -5.82 1.82 4.55
N ARG A 87 -5.57 0.91 3.62
CA ARG A 87 -6.00 1.02 2.22
C ARG A 87 -6.34 -0.33 1.62
N SER A 88 -7.08 -0.31 0.52
CA SER A 88 -7.42 -1.52 -0.23
C SER A 88 -6.27 -2.02 -1.12
N ALA A 89 -5.45 -1.11 -1.63
CA ALA A 89 -4.30 -1.45 -2.45
C ALA A 89 -3.16 -2.09 -1.64
N ARG A 90 -2.40 -3.00 -2.28
CA ARG A 90 -1.13 -3.48 -1.73
C ARG A 90 -0.07 -2.40 -1.80
N ILE A 91 0.95 -2.53 -0.98
CA ILE A 91 2.13 -1.66 -0.98
C ILE A 91 3.36 -2.49 -1.29
N ALA A 92 4.35 -1.88 -1.94
CA ALA A 92 5.63 -2.49 -2.22
C ALA A 92 6.73 -1.73 -1.50
N LEU A 93 7.63 -2.46 -0.85
CA LEU A 93 8.85 -1.90 -0.29
C LEU A 93 9.90 -1.85 -1.40
N VAL A 94 10.44 -0.68 -1.65
CA VAL A 94 11.46 -0.44 -2.66
C VAL A 94 12.77 -0.06 -1.97
N HIS A 95 13.84 -0.73 -2.36
CA HIS A 95 15.21 -0.41 -1.96
C HIS A 95 15.88 0.34 -3.11
N TYR A 96 16.18 1.60 -2.91
CA TYR A 96 16.88 2.42 -3.87
C TYR A 96 18.40 2.18 -3.85
N ALA A 97 19.06 2.46 -4.98
CA ALA A 97 20.51 2.27 -5.11
C ALA A 97 21.33 3.13 -4.14
N ASP A 98 20.78 4.23 -3.66
CA ASP A 98 21.38 5.11 -2.64
C ASP A 98 21.19 4.59 -1.20
N GLY A 99 20.59 3.44 -1.01
CA GLY A 99 20.34 2.81 0.30
C GLY A 99 19.04 3.25 0.99
N GLU A 100 18.33 4.25 0.48
CA GLU A 100 17.03 4.64 1.03
C GLU A 100 15.96 3.60 0.71
N LYS A 101 15.02 3.42 1.64
CA LYS A 101 13.88 2.53 1.48
C LYS A 101 12.60 3.33 1.53
N ARG A 102 11.69 3.07 0.61
CA ARG A 102 10.37 3.72 0.59
C ARG A 102 9.28 2.71 0.26
N TYR A 103 8.08 2.96 0.78
CA TYR A 103 6.89 2.27 0.32
C TYR A 103 6.26 3.01 -0.85
N ILE A 104 5.84 2.26 -1.86
CA ILE A 104 5.02 2.75 -2.98
C ILE A 104 3.71 1.96 -3.04
N LEU A 105 2.72 2.47 -3.74
CA LEU A 105 1.55 1.67 -4.08
C LEU A 105 1.96 0.60 -5.10
N ALA A 106 1.59 -0.64 -4.85
CA ALA A 106 1.88 -1.72 -5.78
C ALA A 106 0.82 -1.76 -6.89
N PRO A 107 1.17 -1.48 -8.16
CA PRO A 107 0.29 -1.75 -9.28
C PRO A 107 0.10 -3.26 -9.48
N GLU A 108 -0.97 -3.64 -10.17
CA GLU A 108 -1.21 -5.05 -10.52
C GLU A 108 -0.07 -5.58 -11.40
N GLY A 109 0.42 -6.78 -11.08
CA GLY A 109 1.54 -7.40 -11.81
C GLY A 109 2.93 -7.03 -11.30
N LEU A 110 3.05 -6.11 -10.34
CA LEU A 110 4.36 -5.79 -9.75
C LEU A 110 4.87 -6.98 -8.94
N ALA A 111 6.08 -7.46 -9.28
CA ALA A 111 6.71 -8.60 -8.62
C ALA A 111 8.00 -8.19 -7.87
N VAL A 112 8.37 -8.99 -6.89
CA VAL A 112 9.66 -8.85 -6.18
C VAL A 112 10.82 -9.02 -7.17
N GLY A 113 11.83 -8.17 -7.04
CA GLY A 113 12.99 -8.13 -7.94
C GLY A 113 12.84 -7.19 -9.13
N MET A 114 11.63 -6.70 -9.44
CA MET A 114 11.46 -5.70 -10.50
C MET A 114 12.14 -4.39 -10.12
N VAL A 115 12.69 -3.71 -11.12
CA VAL A 115 13.31 -2.39 -10.95
C VAL A 115 12.29 -1.32 -11.32
N VAL A 116 12.18 -0.31 -10.47
CA VAL A 116 11.30 0.84 -10.67
C VAL A 116 12.11 2.12 -10.69
N VAL A 117 11.81 3.00 -11.64
CA VAL A 117 12.48 4.28 -11.82
C VAL A 117 11.43 5.38 -11.90
N SER A 118 11.77 6.57 -11.41
CA SER A 118 10.92 7.76 -11.52
C SER A 118 11.68 8.85 -12.27
N GLY A 119 10.99 9.64 -13.08
CA GLY A 119 11.59 10.78 -13.76
C GLY A 119 11.15 10.91 -15.23
N GLU A 120 11.61 11.96 -15.88
CA GLU A 120 11.26 12.25 -17.27
C GLU A 120 11.86 11.26 -18.28
N SER A 121 13.03 10.69 -17.94
CA SER A 121 13.75 9.71 -18.78
C SER A 121 13.39 8.26 -18.47
N ALA A 122 12.45 8.02 -17.55
CA ALA A 122 12.06 6.66 -17.20
C ALA A 122 11.31 6.00 -18.37
N GLU A 123 11.57 4.73 -18.59
CA GLU A 123 10.84 3.93 -19.57
C GLU A 123 9.39 3.69 -19.14
N ILE A 124 8.52 3.39 -20.10
CA ILE A 124 7.10 3.09 -19.85
C ILE A 124 6.97 1.62 -19.41
N ASN A 125 7.47 1.33 -18.21
CA ASN A 125 7.42 0.01 -17.61
C ASN A 125 6.53 0.02 -16.37
N LEU A 126 6.04 -1.16 -15.99
CA LEU A 126 5.18 -1.33 -14.82
C LEU A 126 5.88 -0.86 -13.55
N GLY A 127 5.21 0.02 -12.81
CA GLY A 127 5.74 0.58 -11.55
C GLY A 127 6.57 1.84 -11.71
N ASN A 128 6.99 2.21 -12.92
CA ASN A 128 7.70 3.45 -13.18
C ASN A 128 6.76 4.66 -13.03
N SER A 129 7.34 5.82 -12.77
CA SER A 129 6.61 7.07 -12.60
C SER A 129 7.15 8.14 -13.55
N LEU A 130 6.27 8.62 -14.45
CA LEU A 130 6.58 9.65 -15.43
C LEU A 130 5.60 10.82 -15.30
N PRO A 131 6.01 12.04 -15.69
CA PRO A 131 5.07 13.14 -15.89
C PRO A 131 4.02 12.79 -16.95
N LEU A 132 2.76 13.17 -16.70
CA LEU A 132 1.64 12.82 -17.56
C LEU A 132 1.84 13.23 -19.03
N ARG A 133 2.55 14.35 -19.27
CA ARG A 133 2.87 14.86 -20.62
C ARG A 133 3.73 13.91 -21.47
N LEU A 134 4.47 13.01 -20.81
CA LEU A 134 5.38 12.05 -21.48
C LEU A 134 4.78 10.65 -21.63
N ILE A 135 3.59 10.44 -21.12
CA ILE A 135 2.88 9.17 -21.26
C ILE A 135 2.08 9.20 -22.57
N PRO A 136 2.34 8.28 -23.52
CA PRO A 136 1.59 8.24 -24.77
C PRO A 136 0.16 7.79 -24.54
N LEU A 137 -0.72 8.15 -25.49
CA LEU A 137 -2.12 7.73 -25.48
C LEU A 137 -2.20 6.21 -25.67
N GLY A 138 -3.03 5.56 -24.88
CA GLY A 138 -3.25 4.11 -24.96
C GLY A 138 -2.28 3.26 -24.13
N THR A 139 -1.53 3.88 -23.20
CA THR A 139 -0.61 3.17 -22.29
C THR A 139 -1.39 2.55 -21.13
#